data_1c6c897069b208e1f63621cb5b2ff13a
#
_entry.id   1c6c897069b208e1f63621cb5b2ff13a
#
_cell.length_a   1.000
_cell.length_b   1.000
_cell.length_c   1.000
_cell.angle_alpha   90.00
_cell.angle_beta   90.00
_cell.angle_gamma   90.00
#
_symmetry.space_group_name_H-M   'P 1'
#
loop_
_entity.id
_entity.type
_entity.pdbx_description
1 polymer ?
#
loop_
_entity_poly.entity_id
_entity_poly.type
_entity_poly.pdbx_seq_one_letter_code
_entity_poly.pdbx_strand_id
1 'polypeptide(L)'
;MRISRKWLPWGQLAATCAMRAQHVGAAPNCADLTRPGLFPNTIVQTAAVVAADAKTGMPAYCEVTALITPVVGSKITAVYRLPESWNGRMLGLGGGGWAGILNLLQPAAISGPFRAASPGLTRGYATAQTDGGHSSTFVTDASWTRNNPVAVTDFSHRAIHEMTVLGKQVVASHYGRAATKNYYQACSTGGRMGMMETQRYPDDYDGVVAGAPVYSLLVQSSSVVRDQIFKAPGAAISIEQIKLVHDTVLSACDAKDGLKDGVVTDPRRCDWEPKSLQCKSGVADSSCLTPSQVNAVNKAYQTVRTRTGVVGNYGLTRGSEAGWNPFVSTTPGPRNVLNGDLGDIVPLMFGDSGFDPATFDIEKQQAAIHRTVFAAEYEANSTDLSKFFNRGGKLLLWHGLDDPAPSPFATLDYYERTVKANGGESVRFFALPGVYHCGGGPGADSFDPLTALEQWVEHGAAPETMVATNRAAGIERPVCAWPKLPYYRSGDPSKAGSFVCR
;
A
#
# COMPACT_ATOMS: atom_id res chain seq x y z
N MET A 1 -86.41 30.67 -20.86
CA MET A 1 -85.44 31.58 -20.22
C MET A 1 -84.02 31.21 -20.71
N ARG A 2 -83.47 31.97 -21.68
CA ARG A 2 -82.17 31.69 -22.33
C ARG A 2 -81.14 32.60 -21.61
N ILE A 3 -80.05 31.95 -21.07
CA ILE A 3 -78.92 32.70 -20.52
C ILE A 3 -77.74 32.54 -21.49
N SER A 4 -77.32 33.68 -22.05
CA SER A 4 -76.21 33.80 -23.01
C SER A 4 -74.88 33.79 -22.24
N ARG A 5 -73.97 32.94 -22.66
CA ARG A 5 -72.56 32.96 -22.18
C ARG A 5 -71.75 33.85 -23.12
N LYS A 6 -71.17 34.92 -22.56
CA LYS A 6 -70.16 35.76 -23.22
C LYS A 6 -68.77 35.11 -23.09
N TRP A 7 -68.08 34.98 -24.21
CA TRP A 7 -66.65 34.53 -24.26
C TRP A 7 -65.76 35.78 -24.11
N LEU A 8 -64.73 35.64 -23.22
CA LEU A 8 -63.63 36.61 -23.11
C LEU A 8 -62.39 36.01 -23.81
N PRO A 9 -61.60 36.82 -24.53
CA PRO A 9 -60.44 36.30 -25.26
C PRO A 9 -59.23 36.10 -24.31
N TRP A 10 -58.52 35.00 -24.48
CA TRP A 10 -57.28 34.68 -23.81
C TRP A 10 -56.12 35.51 -24.39
N GLY A 11 -55.59 36.47 -23.58
CA GLY A 11 -54.34 37.14 -23.89
C GLY A 11 -53.15 36.17 -23.71
N GLN A 12 -52.37 35.97 -24.77
CA GLN A 12 -51.10 35.26 -24.74
C GLN A 12 -50.04 36.10 -24.01
N LEU A 13 -49.68 35.74 -22.80
CA LEU A 13 -48.46 36.20 -22.14
C LEU A 13 -47.29 35.35 -22.64
N ALA A 14 -46.51 35.89 -23.58
CA ALA A 14 -45.22 35.32 -23.96
C ALA A 14 -44.21 35.61 -22.83
N ALA A 15 -43.93 34.61 -21.99
CA ALA A 15 -42.85 34.66 -21.04
C ALA A 15 -41.52 34.45 -21.81
N THR A 16 -40.79 35.53 -22.06
CA THR A 16 -39.41 35.47 -22.53
C THR A 16 -38.51 34.93 -21.43
N CYS A 17 -38.18 33.62 -21.51
CA CYS A 17 -37.19 32.99 -20.70
C CYS A 17 -35.79 33.46 -21.18
N ALA A 18 -35.26 34.51 -20.55
CA ALA A 18 -33.89 34.94 -20.78
C ALA A 18 -32.96 33.86 -20.21
N MET A 19 -32.45 32.96 -21.06
CA MET A 19 -31.32 32.12 -20.73
C MET A 19 -30.12 33.01 -20.40
N ARG A 20 -29.84 33.17 -19.12
CA ARG A 20 -28.54 33.69 -18.68
C ARG A 20 -27.48 32.68 -19.15
N ALA A 21 -26.75 33.05 -20.19
CA ALA A 21 -25.50 32.38 -20.52
C ALA A 21 -24.61 32.44 -19.26
N GLN A 22 -24.45 31.32 -18.59
CA GLN A 22 -23.41 31.19 -17.60
C GLN A 22 -22.10 31.42 -18.36
N HIS A 23 -21.41 32.52 -18.05
CA HIS A 23 -20.05 32.70 -18.45
C HIS A 23 -19.26 31.51 -17.87
N VAL A 24 -18.92 30.54 -18.71
CA VAL A 24 -17.84 29.59 -18.44
C VAL A 24 -16.59 30.49 -18.44
N GLY A 25 -16.21 30.95 -17.26
CA GLY A 25 -14.96 31.66 -17.08
C GLY A 25 -13.84 30.75 -17.62
N ALA A 26 -12.86 31.34 -18.31
CA ALA A 26 -11.65 30.61 -18.71
C ALA A 26 -11.12 29.85 -17.48
N ALA A 27 -10.68 28.59 -17.70
CA ALA A 27 -10.07 27.83 -16.62
C ALA A 27 -8.98 28.69 -15.96
N PRO A 28 -8.95 28.78 -14.61
CA PRO A 28 -7.98 29.65 -13.94
C PRO A 28 -6.58 29.25 -14.35
N ASN A 29 -5.72 30.25 -14.59
CA ASN A 29 -4.33 30.03 -14.87
C ASN A 29 -3.69 29.30 -13.67
N CYS A 30 -2.78 28.37 -13.92
CA CYS A 30 -2.04 27.63 -12.88
C CYS A 30 -1.55 28.58 -11.76
N ALA A 31 -0.97 29.73 -12.12
CA ALA A 31 -0.47 30.73 -11.18
C ALA A 31 -1.55 31.33 -10.26
N ASP A 32 -2.83 31.35 -10.66
CA ASP A 32 -3.91 31.88 -9.83
C ASP A 32 -4.14 31.10 -8.54
N LEU A 33 -3.69 29.85 -8.49
CA LEU A 33 -3.78 29.00 -7.31
C LEU A 33 -2.89 29.50 -6.15
N THR A 34 -1.91 30.38 -6.42
CA THR A 34 -1.06 31.00 -5.38
C THR A 34 -1.72 32.13 -4.61
N ARG A 35 -2.95 32.54 -4.98
CA ARG A 35 -3.62 33.67 -4.33
C ARG A 35 -3.78 33.43 -2.83
N PRO A 36 -3.30 34.37 -1.97
CA PRO A 36 -3.43 34.23 -0.53
C PRO A 36 -4.89 34.07 -0.09
N GLY A 37 -5.13 33.19 0.87
CA GLY A 37 -6.47 32.94 1.43
C GLY A 37 -7.42 32.15 0.53
N LEU A 38 -6.96 31.64 -0.60
CA LEU A 38 -7.77 30.80 -1.48
C LEU A 38 -8.17 29.47 -0.81
N PHE A 39 -7.26 28.92 -0.01
CA PHE A 39 -7.48 27.66 0.72
C PHE A 39 -7.24 27.87 2.23
N PRO A 40 -8.13 27.36 3.10
CA PRO A 40 -7.96 27.48 4.55
C PRO A 40 -6.72 26.75 5.05
N ASN A 41 -6.06 27.29 6.07
CA ASN A 41 -4.88 26.69 6.73
C ASN A 41 -3.75 26.30 5.78
N THR A 42 -3.66 26.95 4.61
CA THR A 42 -2.77 26.55 3.53
C THR A 42 -2.05 27.76 2.94
N ILE A 43 -0.75 27.57 2.70
CA ILE A 43 0.07 28.47 1.89
C ILE A 43 0.47 27.69 0.63
N VAL A 44 -0.03 28.10 -0.53
CA VAL A 44 0.49 27.61 -1.80
C VAL A 44 1.84 28.26 -2.05
N GLN A 45 2.90 27.49 -1.95
CA GLN A 45 4.28 27.96 -2.09
C GLN A 45 4.64 28.21 -3.55
N THR A 46 4.21 27.31 -4.43
CA THR A 46 4.42 27.41 -5.88
C THR A 46 3.23 26.84 -6.65
N ALA A 47 2.94 27.43 -7.80
CA ALA A 47 2.05 26.86 -8.80
C ALA A 47 2.58 27.24 -10.19
N ALA A 48 3.07 26.27 -10.95
CA ALA A 48 3.73 26.49 -12.23
C ALA A 48 3.38 25.38 -13.24
N VAL A 49 3.33 25.75 -14.50
CA VAL A 49 3.14 24.79 -15.60
C VAL A 49 4.46 24.07 -15.86
N VAL A 50 4.41 22.74 -15.83
CA VAL A 50 5.46 21.84 -16.26
C VAL A 50 5.15 21.39 -17.69
N ALA A 51 6.07 21.59 -18.61
CA ALA A 51 5.89 21.21 -20.01
C ALA A 51 5.83 19.69 -20.18
N ALA A 52 5.15 19.26 -21.24
CA ALA A 52 5.12 17.85 -21.62
C ALA A 52 6.53 17.32 -21.94
N ASP A 53 6.79 16.08 -21.55
CA ASP A 53 8.02 15.37 -21.89
C ASP A 53 7.72 14.14 -22.76
N ALA A 54 7.99 14.27 -24.07
CA ALA A 54 7.75 13.21 -25.03
C ALA A 54 8.61 11.95 -24.79
N LYS A 55 9.76 12.07 -24.10
CA LYS A 55 10.64 10.92 -23.81
C LYS A 55 10.04 9.98 -22.76
N THR A 56 9.36 10.55 -21.79
CA THR A 56 8.71 9.79 -20.72
C THR A 56 7.21 9.58 -20.96
N GLY A 57 6.63 10.22 -21.98
CA GLY A 57 5.19 10.24 -22.23
C GLY A 57 4.41 11.10 -21.21
N MET A 58 5.10 11.95 -20.45
CA MET A 58 4.46 12.80 -19.44
C MET A 58 3.72 13.95 -20.13
N PRO A 59 2.41 14.17 -19.86
CA PRO A 59 1.68 15.32 -20.40
C PRO A 59 2.14 16.63 -19.74
N ALA A 60 1.78 17.77 -20.31
CA ALA A 60 1.90 19.03 -19.60
C ALA A 60 0.89 19.07 -18.43
N TYR A 61 1.30 19.68 -17.32
CA TYR A 61 0.48 19.78 -16.11
C TYR A 61 0.82 21.00 -15.28
N CYS A 62 -0.14 21.49 -14.50
CA CYS A 62 0.11 22.46 -13.44
C CYS A 62 0.59 21.74 -12.20
N GLU A 63 1.80 22.05 -11.71
CA GLU A 63 2.32 21.55 -10.45
C GLU A 63 2.11 22.59 -9.36
N VAL A 64 1.48 22.17 -8.25
CA VAL A 64 1.18 23.00 -7.09
C VAL A 64 1.86 22.39 -5.87
N THR A 65 2.72 23.16 -5.21
CA THR A 65 3.28 22.79 -3.91
C THR A 65 2.65 23.63 -2.83
N ALA A 66 2.09 22.99 -1.82
CA ALA A 66 1.39 23.64 -0.73
C ALA A 66 1.92 23.19 0.63
N LEU A 67 1.98 24.13 1.58
CA LEU A 67 2.22 23.88 3.00
C LEU A 67 0.86 23.98 3.72
N ILE A 68 0.44 22.89 4.35
CA ILE A 68 -0.83 22.76 5.08
C ILE A 68 -0.50 22.77 6.57
N THR A 69 -1.16 23.63 7.34
CA THR A 69 -0.95 23.82 8.77
C THR A 69 -2.27 23.74 9.53
N PRO A 70 -2.92 22.57 9.58
CA PRO A 70 -4.27 22.42 10.16
C PRO A 70 -4.30 22.67 11.66
N VAL A 71 -3.19 22.45 12.35
CA VAL A 71 -3.01 22.72 13.77
C VAL A 71 -1.64 23.34 14.02
N VAL A 72 -1.48 23.99 15.18
CA VAL A 72 -0.20 24.57 15.59
C VAL A 72 0.88 23.49 15.64
N GLY A 73 2.00 23.71 14.97
CA GLY A 73 3.13 22.78 14.88
C GLY A 73 3.07 21.81 13.69
N SER A 74 1.93 21.68 13.02
CA SER A 74 1.82 20.86 11.80
C SER A 74 2.53 21.54 10.62
N LYS A 75 3.23 20.74 9.79
CA LYS A 75 3.97 21.19 8.61
C LYS A 75 3.87 20.16 7.51
N ILE A 76 2.68 20.04 6.93
CA ILE A 76 2.40 19.04 5.90
C ILE A 76 2.68 19.65 4.54
N THR A 77 3.70 19.14 3.82
CA THR A 77 3.90 19.52 2.43
C THR A 77 3.10 18.59 1.53
N ALA A 78 2.31 19.16 0.63
CA ALA A 78 1.58 18.41 -0.38
C ALA A 78 1.89 18.93 -1.78
N VAL A 79 1.96 18.01 -2.75
CA VAL A 79 2.17 18.32 -4.17
C VAL A 79 1.00 17.78 -4.98
N TYR A 80 0.40 18.68 -5.77
CA TYR A 80 -0.69 18.37 -6.69
C TYR A 80 -0.21 18.56 -8.11
N ARG A 81 -0.58 17.63 -9.01
CA ARG A 81 -0.26 17.71 -10.43
C ARG A 81 -1.55 17.57 -11.23
N LEU A 82 -1.85 18.58 -11.99
CA LEU A 82 -3.13 18.79 -12.66
C LEU A 82 -2.90 18.78 -14.17
N PRO A 83 -3.09 17.62 -14.86
CA PRO A 83 -2.79 17.51 -16.29
C PRO A 83 -3.79 18.31 -17.13
N GLU A 84 -3.34 18.88 -18.25
CA GLU A 84 -4.22 19.60 -19.20
C GLU A 84 -5.32 18.68 -19.74
N SER A 85 -4.99 17.43 -20.05
CA SER A 85 -5.94 16.40 -20.51
C SER A 85 -6.53 15.62 -19.32
N TRP A 86 -7.25 16.32 -18.44
CA TRP A 86 -7.82 15.73 -17.22
C TRP A 86 -9.01 14.80 -17.51
N ASN A 87 -8.97 13.59 -16.96
CA ASN A 87 -9.99 12.56 -17.11
C ASN A 87 -11.21 12.73 -16.18
N GLY A 88 -11.25 13.80 -15.37
CA GLY A 88 -12.32 14.04 -14.40
C GLY A 88 -12.15 13.34 -13.05
N ARG A 89 -11.01 12.69 -12.80
CA ARG A 89 -10.75 11.92 -11.57
C ARG A 89 -9.54 12.46 -10.82
N MET A 90 -9.50 12.22 -9.49
CA MET A 90 -8.34 12.48 -8.63
C MET A 90 -7.74 11.16 -8.15
N LEU A 91 -6.41 11.11 -8.05
CA LEU A 91 -5.65 9.99 -7.51
C LEU A 91 -4.74 10.46 -6.38
N GLY A 92 -5.04 10.03 -5.16
CA GLY A 92 -4.13 10.14 -4.02
C GLY A 92 -3.07 9.05 -4.07
N LEU A 93 -1.84 9.42 -3.75
CA LEU A 93 -0.67 8.53 -3.71
C LEU A 93 -0.05 8.57 -2.33
N GLY A 94 0.17 7.40 -1.74
CA GLY A 94 0.79 7.28 -0.43
C GLY A 94 2.32 7.31 -0.47
N GLY A 95 2.89 7.51 0.69
CA GLY A 95 4.33 7.42 0.93
C GLY A 95 4.84 5.98 1.10
N GLY A 96 6.12 5.84 1.41
CA GLY A 96 6.77 4.58 1.74
C GLY A 96 7.67 4.72 2.98
N GLY A 97 7.97 3.62 3.66
CA GLY A 97 8.73 3.62 4.90
C GLY A 97 8.12 4.54 5.95
N TRP A 98 8.93 5.38 6.56
CA TRP A 98 8.44 6.40 7.48
C TRP A 98 8.06 7.72 6.78
N ALA A 99 7.81 7.69 5.46
CA ALA A 99 7.49 8.83 4.57
C ALA A 99 8.55 9.95 4.59
N GLY A 100 8.16 11.21 4.45
CA GLY A 100 9.10 12.35 4.42
C GLY A 100 9.69 12.65 3.03
N ILE A 101 9.33 11.87 1.99
CA ILE A 101 9.89 11.96 0.64
C ILE A 101 8.77 12.13 -0.40
N LEU A 102 8.84 13.22 -1.17
CA LEU A 102 7.83 13.60 -2.16
C LEU A 102 8.10 13.11 -3.61
N ASN A 103 9.21 12.43 -3.88
CA ASN A 103 9.63 12.06 -5.23
C ASN A 103 9.00 10.75 -5.76
N LEU A 104 8.02 10.20 -5.09
CA LEU A 104 7.38 8.93 -5.46
C LEU A 104 6.59 8.97 -6.76
N LEU A 105 6.35 10.15 -7.34
CA LEU A 105 5.66 10.29 -8.63
C LEU A 105 6.58 10.16 -9.83
N GLN A 106 7.88 10.07 -9.63
CA GLN A 106 8.79 9.81 -10.74
C GLN A 106 8.80 8.31 -11.06
N PRO A 107 8.60 7.91 -12.33
CA PRO A 107 8.57 6.50 -12.73
C PRO A 107 9.79 5.71 -12.30
N ALA A 108 10.96 6.37 -12.19
CA ALA A 108 12.21 5.77 -11.75
C ALA A 108 12.32 5.54 -10.24
N ALA A 109 11.50 6.21 -9.42
CA ALA A 109 11.58 6.16 -7.96
C ALA A 109 10.70 5.08 -7.33
N ILE A 110 9.74 4.52 -8.09
CA ILE A 110 8.81 3.51 -7.62
C ILE A 110 9.18 2.18 -8.25
N SER A 111 9.45 1.16 -7.44
CA SER A 111 9.67 -0.21 -7.90
C SER A 111 8.37 -1.01 -7.88
N GLY A 112 8.35 -2.09 -8.65
CA GLY A 112 7.24 -3.02 -8.70
C GLY A 112 6.00 -2.52 -9.45
N PRO A 113 4.80 -2.93 -9.03
CA PRO A 113 3.54 -2.72 -9.75
C PRO A 113 3.24 -1.25 -10.05
N PHE A 114 3.62 -0.34 -9.16
CA PHE A 114 3.40 1.09 -9.33
C PHE A 114 4.19 1.70 -10.47
N ARG A 115 5.35 1.15 -10.78
CA ARG A 115 6.22 1.64 -11.86
C ARG A 115 5.62 1.43 -13.25
N ALA A 116 4.89 0.33 -13.46
CA ALA A 116 4.36 -0.04 -14.76
C ALA A 116 2.89 0.35 -14.95
N ALA A 117 2.09 0.30 -13.90
CA ALA A 117 0.64 0.43 -14.02
C ALA A 117 0.16 1.88 -14.12
N SER A 118 0.85 2.86 -13.56
CA SER A 118 0.47 4.24 -13.77
C SER A 118 1.37 5.27 -13.13
N PRO A 119 2.03 6.06 -13.90
CA PRO A 119 1.99 7.46 -13.61
C PRO A 119 0.54 7.93 -13.80
N GLY A 120 -0.19 8.22 -12.73
CA GLY A 120 -1.58 8.68 -12.83
C GLY A 120 -1.75 9.83 -13.81
N LEU A 121 -0.74 10.69 -13.92
CA LEU A 121 -0.67 11.79 -14.88
C LEU A 121 -0.79 11.35 -16.35
N THR A 122 -0.11 10.29 -16.77
CA THR A 122 -0.19 9.79 -18.18
C THR A 122 -1.56 9.22 -18.50
N ARG A 123 -2.37 8.92 -17.46
CA ARG A 123 -3.76 8.47 -17.57
C ARG A 123 -4.76 9.61 -17.40
N GLY A 124 -4.27 10.85 -17.25
CA GLY A 124 -5.10 12.04 -17.10
C GLY A 124 -5.65 12.27 -15.70
N TYR A 125 -5.15 11.60 -14.67
CA TYR A 125 -5.57 11.91 -13.29
C TYR A 125 -4.95 13.21 -12.79
N ALA A 126 -5.72 14.00 -12.06
CA ALA A 126 -5.17 14.94 -11.10
C ALA A 126 -4.58 14.13 -9.93
N THR A 127 -3.27 14.26 -9.68
CA THR A 127 -2.61 13.46 -8.63
C THR A 127 -2.30 14.32 -7.41
N ALA A 128 -2.33 13.70 -6.22
CA ALA A 128 -2.02 14.33 -4.95
C ALA A 128 -1.06 13.43 -4.15
N GLN A 129 -0.06 14.04 -3.51
CA GLN A 129 0.93 13.35 -2.67
C GLN A 129 1.39 14.24 -1.53
N THR A 130 1.76 13.66 -0.38
CA THR A 130 2.26 14.37 0.79
C THR A 130 3.54 13.76 1.34
N ASP A 131 4.36 14.60 2.04
CA ASP A 131 5.50 14.16 2.82
C ASP A 131 5.13 13.44 4.13
N GLY A 132 3.86 13.51 4.54
CA GLY A 132 3.40 12.94 5.80
C GLY A 132 3.58 13.84 7.00
N GLY A 133 3.86 15.14 6.81
CA GLY A 133 4.00 16.15 7.88
C GLY A 133 5.44 16.36 8.37
N HIS A 134 6.42 15.84 7.65
CA HIS A 134 7.85 16.02 7.92
C HIS A 134 8.66 15.80 6.65
N SER A 135 9.96 16.10 6.68
CA SER A 135 10.89 15.78 5.59
C SER A 135 11.95 14.79 6.03
N SER A 136 12.37 13.92 5.13
CA SER A 136 13.41 12.92 5.35
C SER A 136 14.31 12.80 4.13
N THR A 137 15.56 12.38 4.36
CA THR A 137 16.51 12.12 3.28
C THR A 137 16.55 10.66 2.87
N PHE A 138 16.05 9.76 3.71
CA PHE A 138 15.93 8.33 3.41
C PHE A 138 14.73 7.69 4.11
N VAL A 139 14.23 6.64 3.51
CA VAL A 139 12.91 6.03 3.81
C VAL A 139 12.77 5.41 5.21
N THR A 140 13.87 5.18 5.93
CA THR A 140 13.83 4.57 7.27
C THR A 140 14.17 5.55 8.39
N ASP A 141 14.32 6.84 8.08
CA ASP A 141 14.53 7.87 9.09
C ASP A 141 13.25 8.06 9.93
N ALA A 142 13.37 7.82 11.22
CA ALA A 142 12.31 8.04 12.21
C ALA A 142 12.69 9.13 13.24
N SER A 143 13.81 9.84 13.04
CA SER A 143 14.31 10.87 13.98
C SER A 143 13.33 12.04 14.15
N TRP A 144 12.49 12.30 13.17
CA TRP A 144 11.44 13.32 13.18
C TRP A 144 10.36 13.07 14.25
N THR A 145 10.25 11.86 14.79
CA THR A 145 9.30 11.52 15.86
C THR A 145 9.72 12.04 17.24
N ARG A 146 11.02 12.39 17.42
CA ARG A 146 11.58 12.79 18.71
C ARG A 146 10.93 14.08 19.21
N ASN A 147 10.26 14.00 20.37
CA ASN A 147 9.58 15.13 21.00
C ASN A 147 8.62 15.90 20.06
N ASN A 148 8.05 15.23 19.06
CA ASN A 148 7.21 15.83 18.04
C ASN A 148 5.86 15.08 17.86
N PRO A 149 4.98 15.12 18.84
CA PRO A 149 3.70 14.39 18.79
C PRO A 149 2.80 14.89 17.65
N VAL A 150 2.94 16.13 17.21
CA VAL A 150 2.18 16.70 16.11
C VAL A 150 2.55 16.00 14.79
N ALA A 151 3.85 15.86 14.50
CA ALA A 151 4.29 15.13 13.32
C ALA A 151 3.94 13.64 13.39
N VAL A 152 3.95 13.03 14.58
CA VAL A 152 3.48 11.65 14.77
C VAL A 152 2.01 11.49 14.38
N THR A 153 1.14 12.40 14.79
CA THR A 153 -0.27 12.41 14.39
C THR A 153 -0.42 12.71 12.88
N ASP A 154 0.36 13.68 12.35
CA ASP A 154 0.34 13.99 10.92
C ASP A 154 0.69 12.75 10.08
N PHE A 155 1.80 12.10 10.39
CA PHE A 155 2.22 10.88 9.71
C PHE A 155 1.24 9.72 9.88
N SER A 156 0.66 9.59 11.06
CA SER A 156 -0.23 8.46 11.36
C SER A 156 -1.50 8.49 10.51
N HIS A 157 -2.12 9.67 10.33
CA HIS A 157 -3.37 9.76 9.56
C HIS A 157 -3.69 11.16 9.00
N ARG A 158 -3.31 12.27 9.71
CA ARG A 158 -3.82 13.59 9.38
C ARG A 158 -3.29 14.12 8.05
N ALA A 159 -2.02 13.89 7.74
CA ALA A 159 -1.40 14.44 6.53
C ALA A 159 -2.04 13.90 5.24
N ILE A 160 -2.39 12.62 5.19
CA ILE A 160 -3.02 12.04 3.99
C ILE A 160 -4.46 12.56 3.82
N HIS A 161 -5.19 12.73 4.91
CA HIS A 161 -6.52 13.32 4.92
C HIS A 161 -6.50 14.79 4.46
N GLU A 162 -5.67 15.62 5.07
CA GLU A 162 -5.56 17.06 4.75
C GLU A 162 -5.09 17.27 3.29
N MET A 163 -4.14 16.47 2.82
CA MET A 163 -3.76 16.44 1.41
C MET A 163 -4.97 16.14 0.52
N THR A 164 -5.81 15.20 0.90
CA THR A 164 -6.98 14.79 0.11
C THR A 164 -8.04 15.87 0.10
N VAL A 165 -8.35 16.46 1.25
CA VAL A 165 -9.33 17.55 1.39
C VAL A 165 -8.89 18.76 0.56
N LEU A 166 -7.64 19.20 0.71
CA LEU A 166 -7.08 20.28 -0.10
C LEU A 166 -7.03 19.90 -1.58
N GLY A 167 -6.67 18.65 -1.91
CA GLY A 167 -6.63 18.19 -3.30
C GLY A 167 -7.96 18.33 -4.04
N LYS A 168 -9.05 17.97 -3.37
CA LYS A 168 -10.41 18.18 -3.92
C LYS A 168 -10.70 19.65 -4.19
N GLN A 169 -10.25 20.56 -3.33
CA GLN A 169 -10.40 22.01 -3.51
C GLN A 169 -9.52 22.56 -4.64
N VAL A 170 -8.27 22.13 -4.71
CA VAL A 170 -7.31 22.52 -5.78
C VAL A 170 -7.83 22.06 -7.13
N VAL A 171 -8.31 20.81 -7.25
CA VAL A 171 -8.92 20.27 -8.47
C VAL A 171 -10.14 21.11 -8.88
N ALA A 172 -11.05 21.37 -7.94
CA ALA A 172 -12.25 22.16 -8.24
C ALA A 172 -11.92 23.60 -8.66
N SER A 173 -10.92 24.22 -8.02
CA SER A 173 -10.47 25.57 -8.36
C SER A 173 -9.81 25.64 -9.73
N HIS A 174 -8.98 24.63 -10.08
CA HIS A 174 -8.24 24.61 -11.34
C HIS A 174 -9.13 24.28 -12.55
N TYR A 175 -10.01 23.27 -12.42
CA TYR A 175 -10.82 22.81 -13.54
C TYR A 175 -12.23 23.43 -13.57
N GLY A 176 -12.59 24.27 -12.59
CA GLY A 176 -13.93 24.86 -12.46
C GLY A 176 -15.03 23.85 -12.09
N ARG A 177 -14.66 22.62 -11.76
CA ARG A 177 -15.58 21.55 -11.33
C ARG A 177 -14.86 20.52 -10.46
N ALA A 178 -15.59 19.87 -9.56
CA ALA A 178 -15.07 18.80 -8.72
C ALA A 178 -14.70 17.54 -9.54
N ALA A 179 -13.80 16.72 -9.02
CA ALA A 179 -13.56 15.38 -9.52
C ALA A 179 -14.85 14.54 -9.38
N THR A 180 -15.14 13.73 -10.40
CA THR A 180 -16.31 12.83 -10.40
C THR A 180 -16.09 11.62 -9.52
N LYS A 181 -14.82 11.19 -9.41
CA LYS A 181 -14.36 10.09 -8.57
C LYS A 181 -12.97 10.40 -8.00
N ASN A 182 -12.75 9.90 -6.79
CA ASN A 182 -11.50 10.02 -6.08
C ASN A 182 -10.97 8.62 -5.74
N TYR A 183 -9.78 8.31 -6.21
CA TYR A 183 -9.11 7.03 -5.99
C TYR A 183 -7.85 7.22 -5.17
N TYR A 184 -7.44 6.15 -4.51
CA TYR A 184 -6.17 6.08 -3.80
C TYR A 184 -5.41 4.82 -4.19
N GLN A 185 -4.10 4.93 -4.33
CA GLN A 185 -3.23 3.78 -4.61
C GLN A 185 -1.87 3.93 -3.94
N ALA A 186 -1.46 2.92 -3.19
CA ALA A 186 -0.12 2.85 -2.63
C ALA A 186 0.23 1.45 -2.11
N CYS A 187 1.50 1.28 -1.68
CA CYS A 187 2.04 0.05 -1.10
C CYS A 187 2.75 0.34 0.23
N SER A 188 2.96 -0.69 1.06
CA SER A 188 3.71 -0.59 2.31
C SER A 188 3.06 0.37 3.33
N THR A 189 3.79 1.33 3.86
CA THR A 189 3.23 2.43 4.66
C THR A 189 2.12 3.16 3.91
N GLY A 190 2.29 3.37 2.59
CA GLY A 190 1.22 3.93 1.76
C GLY A 190 -0.01 3.03 1.70
N GLY A 191 0.14 1.72 1.68
CA GLY A 191 -0.96 0.77 1.82
C GLY A 191 -1.69 0.93 3.16
N ARG A 192 -0.95 1.11 4.28
CA ARG A 192 -1.53 1.44 5.59
C ARG A 192 -2.30 2.77 5.53
N MET A 193 -1.73 3.81 4.90
CA MET A 193 -2.40 5.11 4.73
C MET A 193 -3.76 4.93 4.02
N GLY A 194 -3.81 4.15 2.93
CA GLY A 194 -5.08 3.84 2.25
C GLY A 194 -6.08 3.11 3.14
N MET A 195 -5.64 2.14 3.93
CA MET A 195 -6.50 1.47 4.91
C MET A 195 -6.98 2.43 6.01
N MET A 196 -6.14 3.36 6.44
CA MET A 196 -6.50 4.42 7.39
C MET A 196 -7.60 5.32 6.83
N GLU A 197 -7.53 5.68 5.55
CA GLU A 197 -8.58 6.45 4.87
C GLU A 197 -9.92 5.69 4.90
N THR A 198 -9.93 4.38 4.63
CA THR A 198 -11.18 3.62 4.62
C THR A 198 -11.84 3.52 6.00
N GLN A 199 -11.05 3.47 7.09
CA GLN A 199 -11.61 3.33 8.43
C GLN A 199 -11.91 4.66 9.13
N ARG A 200 -11.08 5.70 8.91
CA ARG A 200 -11.17 6.97 9.67
C ARG A 200 -11.80 8.11 8.87
N TYR A 201 -11.61 8.12 7.55
CA TYR A 201 -12.06 9.16 6.62
C TYR A 201 -12.85 8.58 5.44
N PRO A 202 -13.96 7.88 5.70
CA PRO A 202 -14.66 7.09 4.69
C PRO A 202 -15.19 7.90 3.50
N ASP A 203 -15.26 9.24 3.61
CA ASP A 203 -15.74 10.13 2.56
C ASP A 203 -14.64 10.63 1.61
N ASP A 204 -13.38 10.30 1.87
CA ASP A 204 -12.27 10.84 1.10
C ASP A 204 -12.12 10.19 -0.28
N TYR A 205 -12.29 8.87 -0.37
CA TYR A 205 -12.09 8.11 -1.60
C TYR A 205 -13.28 7.22 -1.95
N ASP A 206 -13.53 7.03 -3.24
CA ASP A 206 -14.53 6.08 -3.75
C ASP A 206 -13.94 4.67 -3.90
N GLY A 207 -12.64 4.58 -4.07
CA GLY A 207 -11.92 3.32 -4.18
C GLY A 207 -10.47 3.43 -3.70
N VAL A 208 -9.99 2.37 -3.04
CA VAL A 208 -8.65 2.30 -2.45
C VAL A 208 -7.95 1.02 -2.91
N VAL A 209 -6.73 1.16 -3.45
CA VAL A 209 -5.77 0.07 -3.64
C VAL A 209 -4.72 0.15 -2.54
N ALA A 210 -4.65 -0.86 -1.69
CA ALA A 210 -3.66 -0.97 -0.63
C ALA A 210 -2.80 -2.24 -0.80
N GLY A 211 -1.56 -2.05 -1.24
CA GLY A 211 -0.59 -3.13 -1.45
C GLY A 211 0.29 -3.37 -0.24
N ALA A 212 0.60 -4.63 0.06
CA ALA A 212 1.54 -5.07 1.11
C ALA A 212 1.52 -4.16 2.36
N PRO A 213 0.33 -3.88 2.96
CA PRO A 213 0.19 -2.82 3.94
C PRO A 213 0.84 -3.17 5.28
N VAL A 214 1.63 -2.25 5.84
CA VAL A 214 2.15 -2.33 7.20
C VAL A 214 1.13 -1.69 8.16
N TYR A 215 -0.03 -2.30 8.27
CA TYR A 215 -1.26 -1.68 8.77
C TYR A 215 -1.39 -1.60 10.30
N SER A 216 -0.51 -2.27 11.05
CA SER A 216 -0.54 -2.26 12.52
C SER A 216 0.85 -2.35 13.13
N LEU A 217 0.95 -1.96 14.41
CA LEU A 217 2.18 -2.08 15.17
C LEU A 217 2.59 -3.54 15.39
N LEU A 218 1.63 -4.46 15.40
CA LEU A 218 1.92 -5.89 15.43
C LEU A 218 2.68 -6.33 14.16
N VAL A 219 2.20 -5.90 12.98
CA VAL A 219 2.89 -6.18 11.71
C VAL A 219 4.28 -5.54 11.70
N GLN A 220 4.39 -4.31 12.19
CA GLN A 220 5.65 -3.59 12.30
C GLN A 220 6.64 -4.28 13.27
N SER A 221 6.16 -4.80 14.40
CA SER A 221 7.01 -5.49 15.39
C SER A 221 7.59 -6.82 14.88
N SER A 222 7.10 -7.35 13.77
CA SER A 222 7.63 -8.58 13.16
C SER A 222 9.13 -8.48 12.82
N SER A 223 9.64 -7.27 12.54
CA SER A 223 11.07 -7.02 12.34
C SER A 223 11.88 -7.26 13.63
N VAL A 224 11.35 -6.85 14.79
CA VAL A 224 11.97 -7.10 16.10
C VAL A 224 12.04 -8.59 16.39
N VAL A 225 10.95 -9.31 16.12
CA VAL A 225 10.90 -10.77 16.32
C VAL A 225 11.90 -11.49 15.43
N ARG A 226 12.01 -11.12 14.16
CA ARG A 226 13.01 -11.69 13.23
C ARG A 226 14.43 -11.43 13.72
N ASP A 227 14.72 -10.21 14.14
CA ASP A 227 16.03 -9.87 14.70
C ASP A 227 16.38 -10.74 15.89
N GLN A 228 15.45 -10.95 16.82
CA GLN A 228 15.67 -11.84 17.97
C GLN A 228 15.93 -13.29 17.55
N ILE A 229 15.18 -13.79 16.57
CA ILE A 229 15.32 -15.17 16.07
C ILE A 229 16.75 -15.42 15.55
N PHE A 230 17.23 -14.54 14.66
CA PHE A 230 18.51 -14.74 13.96
C PHE A 230 19.73 -14.19 14.72
N LYS A 231 19.54 -13.33 15.70
CA LYS A 231 20.60 -12.85 16.61
C LYS A 231 20.79 -13.73 17.85
N ALA A 232 19.94 -14.73 18.04
CA ALA A 232 20.13 -15.71 19.12
C ALA A 232 21.49 -16.45 18.98
N PRO A 233 22.13 -16.90 20.08
CA PRO A 233 23.43 -17.58 20.03
C PRO A 233 23.44 -18.78 19.06
N GLY A 234 24.33 -18.73 18.08
CA GLY A 234 24.49 -19.78 17.06
C GLY A 234 23.36 -19.83 15.99
N ALA A 235 22.45 -18.86 15.97
CA ALA A 235 21.30 -18.86 15.06
C ALA A 235 21.56 -18.05 13.77
N ALA A 236 22.61 -17.24 13.70
CA ALA A 236 22.95 -16.48 12.52
C ALA A 236 23.13 -17.39 11.30
N ILE A 237 22.56 -16.97 10.18
CA ILE A 237 22.55 -17.70 8.90
C ILE A 237 23.29 -16.88 7.84
N SER A 238 24.20 -17.50 7.08
CA SER A 238 24.93 -16.82 6.01
C SER A 238 24.09 -16.68 4.73
N ILE A 239 24.56 -15.83 3.79
CA ILE A 239 23.91 -15.67 2.47
C ILE A 239 23.88 -17.00 1.71
N GLU A 240 24.97 -17.79 1.79
CA GLU A 240 25.07 -19.11 1.17
C GLU A 240 24.06 -20.08 1.79
N GLN A 241 23.88 -20.02 3.10
CA GLN A 241 22.90 -20.85 3.80
C GLN A 241 21.46 -20.40 3.52
N ILE A 242 21.19 -19.09 3.37
CA ILE A 242 19.89 -18.60 2.89
C ILE A 242 19.59 -19.18 1.51
N LYS A 243 20.59 -19.12 0.59
CA LYS A 243 20.44 -19.69 -0.74
C LYS A 243 20.19 -21.21 -0.67
N LEU A 244 20.92 -21.93 0.16
CA LEU A 244 20.73 -23.38 0.36
C LEU A 244 19.31 -23.71 0.82
N VAL A 245 18.76 -22.95 1.78
CA VAL A 245 17.38 -23.09 2.24
C VAL A 245 16.41 -22.86 1.07
N HIS A 246 16.57 -21.76 0.35
CA HIS A 246 15.72 -21.40 -0.78
C HIS A 246 15.73 -22.47 -1.89
N ASP A 247 16.91 -22.89 -2.34
CA ASP A 247 17.05 -23.91 -3.39
C ASP A 247 16.38 -25.23 -2.98
N THR A 248 16.47 -25.59 -1.71
CA THR A 248 15.87 -26.83 -1.18
C THR A 248 14.35 -26.71 -1.05
N VAL A 249 13.84 -25.55 -0.65
CA VAL A 249 12.39 -25.22 -0.66
C VAL A 249 11.84 -25.32 -2.07
N LEU A 250 12.49 -24.68 -3.06
CA LEU A 250 12.08 -24.78 -4.47
C LEU A 250 12.10 -26.23 -4.97
N SER A 251 13.17 -26.98 -4.68
CA SER A 251 13.26 -28.39 -5.07
C SER A 251 12.06 -29.23 -4.56
N ALA A 252 11.54 -28.91 -3.37
CA ALA A 252 10.45 -29.64 -2.75
C ALA A 252 9.06 -29.15 -3.17
N CYS A 253 8.90 -27.85 -3.51
CA CYS A 253 7.59 -27.22 -3.54
C CYS A 253 7.23 -26.54 -4.87
N ASP A 254 8.21 -26.13 -5.68
CA ASP A 254 8.00 -25.37 -6.92
C ASP A 254 7.03 -26.11 -7.87
N ALA A 255 7.26 -27.38 -8.15
CA ALA A 255 6.42 -28.17 -9.08
C ALA A 255 4.97 -28.43 -8.60
N LYS A 256 4.58 -28.01 -7.40
CA LYS A 256 3.25 -28.34 -6.84
C LYS A 256 2.09 -27.64 -7.53
N ASP A 257 2.36 -26.59 -8.29
CA ASP A 257 1.38 -25.89 -9.14
C ASP A 257 1.33 -26.41 -10.59
N GLY A 258 2.20 -27.36 -10.94
CA GLY A 258 2.30 -27.97 -12.28
C GLY A 258 3.44 -27.43 -13.14
N LEU A 259 4.23 -26.47 -12.63
CA LEU A 259 5.36 -25.87 -13.33
C LEU A 259 6.60 -25.81 -12.42
N LYS A 260 7.79 -25.85 -13.00
CA LYS A 260 9.05 -25.53 -12.32
C LYS A 260 9.57 -24.23 -12.91
N ASP A 261 9.28 -23.13 -12.23
CA ASP A 261 9.62 -21.78 -12.69
C ASP A 261 10.33 -20.93 -11.62
N GLY A 262 10.72 -21.54 -10.50
CA GLY A 262 11.39 -20.85 -9.41
C GLY A 262 10.44 -20.12 -8.47
N VAL A 263 9.15 -20.46 -8.47
CA VAL A 263 8.11 -19.83 -7.65
C VAL A 263 7.33 -20.87 -6.85
N VAL A 264 7.17 -20.66 -5.57
CA VAL A 264 6.23 -21.43 -4.73
C VAL A 264 4.87 -20.74 -4.79
N THR A 265 3.99 -21.21 -5.67
CA THR A 265 2.68 -20.58 -5.90
C THR A 265 1.77 -20.57 -4.68
N ASP A 266 1.73 -21.66 -3.90
CA ASP A 266 0.99 -21.70 -2.62
C ASP A 266 1.92 -22.15 -1.47
N PRO A 267 2.51 -21.21 -0.74
CA PRO A 267 3.43 -21.55 0.36
C PRO A 267 2.76 -22.34 1.49
N ARG A 268 1.42 -22.31 1.61
CA ARG A 268 0.68 -23.11 2.61
C ARG A 268 0.70 -24.59 2.30
N ARG A 269 0.93 -24.97 1.05
CA ARG A 269 1.02 -26.36 0.57
C ARG A 269 2.46 -26.87 0.50
N CYS A 270 3.44 -26.02 0.86
CA CYS A 270 4.83 -26.41 0.94
C CYS A 270 5.12 -27.01 2.32
N ASP A 271 5.36 -28.31 2.36
CA ASP A 271 5.58 -29.12 3.57
C ASP A 271 7.06 -29.37 3.87
N TRP A 272 7.96 -28.66 3.18
CA TRP A 272 9.39 -28.74 3.42
C TRP A 272 9.78 -28.27 4.84
N GLU A 273 10.72 -28.97 5.46
CA GLU A 273 11.17 -28.68 6.82
C GLU A 273 12.68 -28.46 6.89
N PRO A 274 13.17 -27.41 7.60
CA PRO A 274 14.60 -27.07 7.70
C PRO A 274 15.47 -28.18 8.29
N LYS A 275 14.88 -29.10 9.05
CA LYS A 275 15.58 -30.26 9.62
C LYS A 275 16.24 -31.12 8.54
N SER A 276 15.74 -31.14 7.32
CA SER A 276 16.33 -31.83 6.18
C SER A 276 17.76 -31.36 5.85
N LEU A 277 18.08 -30.13 6.21
CA LEU A 277 19.40 -29.52 6.02
C LEU A 277 20.30 -29.58 7.26
N GLN A 278 19.89 -30.26 8.33
CA GLN A 278 20.69 -30.29 9.55
C GLN A 278 22.06 -30.97 9.34
N CYS A 279 23.11 -30.29 9.77
CA CYS A 279 24.48 -30.82 9.71
C CYS A 279 24.60 -32.16 10.41
N LYS A 280 25.38 -33.07 9.81
CA LYS A 280 25.82 -34.29 10.50
C LYS A 280 26.78 -33.92 11.63
N SER A 281 26.91 -34.82 12.64
CA SER A 281 27.82 -34.58 13.75
C SER A 281 29.25 -34.29 13.27
N GLY A 282 29.85 -33.23 13.78
CA GLY A 282 31.21 -32.82 13.43
C GLY A 282 31.33 -31.95 12.17
N VAL A 283 30.25 -31.70 11.45
CA VAL A 283 30.20 -30.75 10.30
C VAL A 283 29.60 -29.43 10.74
N ALA A 284 30.24 -28.31 10.40
CA ALA A 284 29.77 -26.98 10.66
C ALA A 284 30.29 -26.05 9.55
N ASP A 285 29.69 -26.13 8.36
CA ASP A 285 29.99 -25.28 7.20
C ASP A 285 28.73 -24.78 6.52
N SER A 286 28.89 -24.03 5.44
CA SER A 286 27.74 -23.40 4.71
C SER A 286 26.90 -24.40 3.90
N SER A 287 27.29 -25.69 3.84
CA SER A 287 26.55 -26.73 3.13
C SER A 287 25.40 -27.34 3.95
N CYS A 288 25.26 -26.94 5.20
CA CYS A 288 24.22 -27.45 6.11
C CYS A 288 23.88 -26.39 7.18
N LEU A 289 22.86 -26.66 7.99
CA LEU A 289 22.42 -25.82 9.09
C LEU A 289 22.75 -26.50 10.44
N THR A 290 23.30 -25.73 11.38
CA THR A 290 23.44 -26.20 12.78
C THR A 290 22.04 -26.36 13.40
N PRO A 291 21.91 -27.12 14.51
CA PRO A 291 20.62 -27.24 15.22
C PRO A 291 20.01 -25.89 15.60
N SER A 292 20.82 -24.88 15.98
CA SER A 292 20.38 -23.53 16.30
C SER A 292 19.83 -22.79 15.06
N GLN A 293 20.50 -22.94 13.92
CA GLN A 293 20.04 -22.35 12.64
C GLN A 293 18.75 -23.03 12.13
N VAL A 294 18.67 -24.37 12.22
CA VAL A 294 17.41 -25.10 11.91
C VAL A 294 16.25 -24.56 12.74
N ASN A 295 16.46 -24.37 14.05
CA ASN A 295 15.44 -23.81 14.94
C ASN A 295 15.06 -22.36 14.55
N ALA A 296 16.05 -21.54 14.17
CA ALA A 296 15.81 -20.15 13.73
C ALA A 296 14.96 -20.11 12.45
N VAL A 297 15.31 -20.89 11.43
CA VAL A 297 14.53 -20.97 10.18
C VAL A 297 13.12 -21.47 10.43
N ASN A 298 12.94 -22.49 11.29
CA ASN A 298 11.61 -22.96 11.69
C ASN A 298 10.79 -21.84 12.35
N LYS A 299 11.38 -21.11 13.29
CA LYS A 299 10.71 -19.99 13.96
C LYS A 299 10.33 -18.87 13.00
N ALA A 300 11.17 -18.60 11.99
CA ALA A 300 10.88 -17.59 10.98
C ALA A 300 9.61 -17.90 10.16
N TYR A 301 9.32 -19.18 9.89
CA TYR A 301 8.10 -19.61 9.20
C TYR A 301 6.85 -19.69 10.09
N GLN A 302 7.03 -19.67 11.42
CA GLN A 302 5.90 -19.88 12.33
C GLN A 302 5.11 -18.60 12.59
N THR A 303 3.78 -18.67 12.42
CA THR A 303 2.89 -17.71 13.04
C THR A 303 2.79 -18.02 14.53
N VAL A 304 3.28 -17.12 15.36
CA VAL A 304 3.29 -17.25 16.81
C VAL A 304 2.00 -16.68 17.39
N ARG A 305 1.35 -17.42 18.27
CA ARG A 305 0.17 -16.98 19.01
C ARG A 305 0.47 -16.91 20.50
N THR A 306 -0.14 -15.93 21.17
CA THR A 306 -0.13 -15.86 22.63
C THR A 306 -0.92 -17.04 23.23
N ARG A 307 -0.75 -17.27 24.52
CA ARG A 307 -1.53 -18.30 25.27
C ARG A 307 -3.03 -18.08 25.18
N THR A 308 -3.48 -16.87 24.94
CA THR A 308 -4.90 -16.53 24.72
C THR A 308 -5.35 -16.71 23.25
N GLY A 309 -4.47 -17.18 22.36
CA GLY A 309 -4.76 -17.44 20.95
C GLY A 309 -4.62 -16.21 20.03
N VAL A 310 -4.33 -15.04 20.59
CA VAL A 310 -4.10 -13.82 19.78
C VAL A 310 -2.79 -13.96 19.01
N VAL A 311 -2.80 -13.55 17.73
CA VAL A 311 -1.57 -13.55 16.93
C VAL A 311 -0.59 -12.53 17.49
N GLY A 312 0.62 -12.98 17.78
CA GLY A 312 1.71 -12.15 18.26
C GLY A 312 2.78 -11.87 17.20
N ASN A 313 2.86 -12.73 16.18
CA ASN A 313 3.71 -12.52 15.01
C ASN A 313 3.23 -13.41 13.87
N TYR A 314 3.27 -12.91 12.64
CA TYR A 314 3.01 -13.70 11.43
C TYR A 314 4.33 -14.23 10.87
N GLY A 315 4.37 -15.53 10.56
CA GLY A 315 5.53 -16.17 9.95
C GLY A 315 5.80 -15.71 8.52
N LEU A 316 7.03 -15.91 8.06
CA LEU A 316 7.41 -15.77 6.66
C LEU A 316 6.90 -16.96 5.84
N THR A 317 6.86 -16.80 4.53
CA THR A 317 6.44 -17.85 3.60
C THR A 317 7.62 -18.67 3.12
N ARG A 318 7.40 -19.96 2.85
CA ARG A 318 8.34 -20.78 2.11
C ARG A 318 8.33 -20.37 0.65
N GLY A 319 9.50 -20.08 0.08
CA GLY A 319 9.71 -19.41 -1.22
C GLY A 319 10.29 -18.01 -1.08
N SER A 320 10.08 -17.34 0.06
CA SER A 320 10.53 -15.96 0.29
C SER A 320 12.02 -15.81 0.63
N GLU A 321 12.74 -16.89 0.81
CA GLU A 321 14.10 -16.90 1.42
C GLU A 321 15.10 -16.07 0.62
N ALA A 322 15.04 -16.09 -0.70
CA ALA A 322 15.92 -15.28 -1.55
C ALA A 322 15.79 -13.75 -1.28
N GLY A 323 14.63 -13.32 -0.76
CA GLY A 323 14.39 -11.94 -0.34
C GLY A 323 14.83 -11.63 1.10
N TRP A 324 15.29 -12.60 1.89
CA TRP A 324 15.57 -12.39 3.31
C TRP A 324 16.80 -11.53 3.60
N ASN A 325 17.80 -11.54 2.72
CA ASN A 325 19.07 -10.86 2.97
C ASN A 325 18.96 -9.41 3.47
N PRO A 326 18.06 -8.56 2.93
CA PRO A 326 17.86 -7.22 3.46
C PRO A 326 17.20 -7.15 4.84
N PHE A 327 16.46 -8.20 5.27
CA PHE A 327 15.59 -8.19 6.45
C PHE A 327 16.03 -9.15 7.55
N VAL A 328 16.97 -10.05 7.23
CA VAL A 328 17.53 -11.01 8.15
C VAL A 328 19.01 -10.70 8.33
N SER A 329 19.42 -10.27 9.53
CA SER A 329 20.81 -9.96 9.79
C SER A 329 21.64 -11.25 9.76
N THR A 330 22.53 -11.37 8.78
CA THR A 330 23.39 -12.54 8.57
C THR A 330 24.73 -12.41 9.27
N THR A 331 25.12 -11.21 9.71
CA THR A 331 26.41 -10.93 10.33
C THR A 331 26.27 -9.94 11.49
N PRO A 332 27.16 -10.01 12.51
CA PRO A 332 27.36 -8.92 13.45
C PRO A 332 27.95 -7.74 12.69
N GLY A 333 27.16 -6.72 12.38
CA GLY A 333 27.59 -5.55 11.63
C GLY A 333 26.54 -4.45 11.66
N PRO A 334 26.82 -3.27 11.04
CA PRO A 334 25.81 -2.23 10.95
C PRO A 334 24.55 -2.79 10.32
N ARG A 335 23.41 -2.44 10.93
CA ARG A 335 22.09 -2.90 10.49
C ARG A 335 21.89 -2.56 9.03
N ASN A 336 21.31 -3.51 8.29
CA ASN A 336 20.87 -3.25 6.93
C ASN A 336 19.88 -2.06 6.92
N VAL A 337 19.98 -1.22 5.90
CA VAL A 337 19.17 0.01 5.73
C VAL A 337 17.66 -0.25 5.80
N LEU A 338 17.20 -1.45 5.42
CA LEU A 338 15.78 -1.84 5.48
C LEU A 338 15.36 -2.39 6.86
N ASN A 339 16.28 -2.88 7.65
CA ASN A 339 16.09 -3.12 9.08
C ASN A 339 16.20 -1.84 9.90
N GLY A 340 16.07 -0.72 9.25
CA GLY A 340 16.26 0.64 9.65
C GLY A 340 16.32 0.88 11.14
N ASP A 341 16.93 1.93 11.55
CA ASP A 341 16.97 2.25 12.96
C ASP A 341 15.52 2.37 13.51
N LEU A 342 15.00 1.26 14.01
CA LEU A 342 13.75 1.25 14.77
C LEU A 342 13.91 2.02 16.10
N GLY A 343 15.12 2.51 16.38
CA GLY A 343 15.47 3.12 17.65
C GLY A 343 14.56 4.27 18.05
N ASP A 344 14.13 5.10 17.11
CA ASP A 344 13.24 6.21 17.41
C ASP A 344 11.76 5.83 17.43
N ILE A 345 11.35 4.79 16.69
CA ILE A 345 9.96 4.39 16.64
C ILE A 345 9.60 3.31 17.67
N VAL A 346 10.58 2.51 18.07
CA VAL A 346 10.40 1.47 19.11
C VAL A 346 9.87 2.07 20.42
N PRO A 347 10.38 3.18 20.93
CA PRO A 347 9.81 3.82 22.11
C PRO A 347 8.34 4.23 21.94
N LEU A 348 7.97 4.70 20.77
CA LEU A 348 6.55 5.03 20.48
C LEU A 348 5.68 3.78 20.43
N MET A 349 6.17 2.70 19.81
CA MET A 349 5.43 1.44 19.68
C MET A 349 5.13 0.82 21.04
N PHE A 350 6.09 0.88 21.98
CA PHE A 350 5.97 0.23 23.29
C PHE A 350 5.61 1.21 24.43
N GLY A 351 5.54 2.50 24.14
CA GLY A 351 5.28 3.53 25.15
C GLY A 351 6.39 3.68 26.20
N ASP A 352 7.60 3.21 25.88
CA ASP A 352 8.78 3.20 26.76
C ASP A 352 10.01 3.66 26.00
N SER A 353 10.55 4.83 26.38
CA SER A 353 11.76 5.40 25.76
C SER A 353 13.03 4.60 26.03
N GLY A 354 13.02 3.72 27.04
CA GLY A 354 14.13 2.83 27.39
C GLY A 354 13.91 1.37 26.93
N PHE A 355 12.89 1.09 26.14
CA PHE A 355 12.60 -0.26 25.71
C PHE A 355 13.75 -0.84 24.87
N ASP A 356 14.31 -1.97 25.35
CA ASP A 356 15.31 -2.73 24.62
C ASP A 356 14.62 -3.79 23.73
N PRO A 357 14.69 -3.67 22.38
CA PRO A 357 14.10 -4.66 21.46
C PRO A 357 14.57 -6.09 21.70
N ALA A 358 15.78 -6.29 22.27
CA ALA A 358 16.27 -7.64 22.60
C ALA A 358 15.46 -8.32 23.71
N THR A 359 14.72 -7.54 24.51
CA THR A 359 13.86 -8.05 25.59
C THR A 359 12.41 -8.26 25.17
N PHE A 360 12.10 -8.07 23.90
CA PHE A 360 10.73 -8.21 23.40
C PHE A 360 10.17 -9.61 23.72
N ASP A 361 9.05 -9.62 24.44
CA ASP A 361 8.29 -10.82 24.80
C ASP A 361 6.88 -10.68 24.24
N ILE A 362 6.53 -11.54 23.32
CA ILE A 362 5.25 -11.50 22.62
C ILE A 362 4.04 -11.52 23.59
N GLU A 363 4.13 -12.28 24.70
CA GLU A 363 3.05 -12.40 25.69
C GLU A 363 2.84 -11.09 26.45
N LYS A 364 3.91 -10.34 26.72
CA LYS A 364 3.87 -9.08 27.46
C LYS A 364 3.56 -7.90 26.56
N GLN A 365 4.30 -7.76 25.45
CA GLN A 365 4.25 -6.57 24.62
C GLN A 365 3.05 -6.54 23.68
N GLN A 366 2.54 -7.70 23.23
CA GLN A 366 1.43 -7.73 22.29
C GLN A 366 0.20 -6.93 22.81
N ALA A 367 -0.18 -7.12 24.06
CA ALA A 367 -1.27 -6.35 24.65
C ALA A 367 -0.87 -4.91 25.00
N ALA A 368 0.41 -4.64 25.27
CA ALA A 368 0.91 -3.30 25.56
C ALA A 368 0.95 -2.41 24.33
N ILE A 369 1.41 -2.94 23.20
CA ILE A 369 1.48 -2.22 21.91
C ILE A 369 0.14 -1.55 21.59
N HIS A 370 -0.95 -2.28 21.65
CA HIS A 370 -2.29 -1.78 21.28
C HIS A 370 -2.88 -0.75 22.27
N ARG A 371 -2.22 -0.52 23.39
CA ARG A 371 -2.65 0.48 24.38
C ARG A 371 -1.84 1.77 24.36
N THR A 372 -0.86 1.86 23.49
CA THR A 372 -0.05 3.09 23.35
C THR A 372 -0.87 4.20 22.68
N VAL A 373 -0.53 5.45 22.97
CA VAL A 373 -1.11 6.62 22.28
C VAL A 373 -0.81 6.52 20.78
N PHE A 374 0.39 6.06 20.44
CA PHE A 374 0.77 5.88 19.05
C PHE A 374 -0.10 4.83 18.34
N ALA A 375 -0.47 3.73 18.99
CA ALA A 375 -1.38 2.74 18.39
C ALA A 375 -2.74 3.35 18.03
N ALA A 376 -3.30 4.18 18.91
CA ALA A 376 -4.59 4.84 18.66
C ALA A 376 -4.58 5.76 17.43
N GLU A 377 -3.41 6.30 17.07
CA GLU A 377 -3.22 7.17 15.90
C GLU A 377 -2.82 6.38 14.65
N TYR A 378 -1.93 5.38 14.80
CA TYR A 378 -1.25 4.70 13.70
C TYR A 378 -2.00 3.50 13.14
N GLU A 379 -2.74 2.73 13.97
CA GLU A 379 -3.29 1.45 13.55
C GLU A 379 -4.45 1.57 12.56
N ALA A 380 -4.26 1.01 11.38
CA ALA A 380 -5.24 0.90 10.31
C ALA A 380 -5.84 -0.52 10.25
N ASN A 381 -6.15 -1.10 11.44
CA ASN A 381 -6.50 -2.51 11.61
C ASN A 381 -7.99 -2.75 11.89
N SER A 382 -8.83 -1.72 11.86
CA SER A 382 -10.27 -1.87 11.98
C SER A 382 -10.82 -2.71 10.84
N THR A 383 -11.63 -3.71 11.19
CA THR A 383 -12.36 -4.52 10.22
C THR A 383 -13.81 -4.05 10.04
N ASP A 384 -14.30 -3.14 10.86
CA ASP A 384 -15.56 -2.45 10.60
C ASP A 384 -15.31 -1.28 9.65
N LEU A 385 -15.58 -1.53 8.37
CA LEU A 385 -15.52 -0.56 7.27
C LEU A 385 -16.92 -0.22 6.75
N SER A 386 -17.94 -0.46 7.54
CA SER A 386 -19.35 -0.29 7.15
C SER A 386 -19.65 1.12 6.62
N LYS A 387 -19.09 2.18 7.23
CA LYS A 387 -19.26 3.56 6.74
C LYS A 387 -18.72 3.75 5.32
N PHE A 388 -17.54 3.20 5.03
CA PHE A 388 -16.93 3.28 3.71
C PHE A 388 -17.71 2.43 2.69
N PHE A 389 -18.05 1.20 3.03
CA PHE A 389 -18.73 0.28 2.11
C PHE A 389 -20.19 0.68 1.84
N ASN A 390 -20.92 1.18 2.84
CA ASN A 390 -22.33 1.57 2.67
C ASN A 390 -22.52 2.78 1.73
N ARG A 391 -21.48 3.62 1.54
CA ARG A 391 -21.50 4.68 0.53
C ARG A 391 -21.03 4.23 -0.87
N GLY A 392 -20.76 2.92 -1.04
CA GLY A 392 -20.32 2.33 -2.30
C GLY A 392 -18.80 2.21 -2.44
N GLY A 393 -18.03 2.54 -1.41
CA GLY A 393 -16.56 2.44 -1.40
C GLY A 393 -16.07 1.03 -1.69
N LYS A 394 -14.92 0.89 -2.37
CA LYS A 394 -14.31 -0.39 -2.74
C LYS A 394 -12.86 -0.45 -2.28
N LEU A 395 -12.48 -1.56 -1.63
CA LEU A 395 -11.12 -1.82 -1.14
C LEU A 395 -10.50 -2.99 -1.90
N LEU A 396 -9.42 -2.72 -2.63
CA LEU A 396 -8.59 -3.74 -3.28
C LEU A 396 -7.29 -3.88 -2.51
N LEU A 397 -7.11 -5.02 -1.87
CA LEU A 397 -5.87 -5.41 -1.18
C LEU A 397 -5.04 -6.30 -2.10
N TRP A 398 -3.72 -6.18 -2.06
CA TRP A 398 -2.81 -7.14 -2.69
C TRP A 398 -1.53 -7.30 -1.88
N HIS A 399 -0.85 -8.45 -2.02
CA HIS A 399 0.40 -8.72 -1.34
C HIS A 399 1.24 -9.73 -2.12
N GLY A 400 2.55 -9.48 -2.23
CA GLY A 400 3.51 -10.46 -2.73
C GLY A 400 3.66 -11.62 -1.75
N LEU A 401 3.51 -12.86 -2.21
CA LEU A 401 3.59 -14.02 -1.31
C LEU A 401 5.02 -14.27 -0.80
N ASP A 402 6.02 -13.75 -1.48
CA ASP A 402 7.43 -13.89 -1.09
C ASP A 402 7.96 -12.65 -0.34
N ASP A 403 7.03 -11.80 0.16
CA ASP A 403 7.41 -10.59 0.91
C ASP A 403 8.13 -10.96 2.22
N PRO A 404 9.41 -10.60 2.39
CA PRO A 404 10.17 -10.90 3.59
C PRO A 404 10.04 -9.84 4.68
N ALA A 405 9.35 -8.72 4.40
CA ALA A 405 9.16 -7.62 5.35
C ALA A 405 7.85 -7.77 6.13
N PRO A 406 6.70 -7.19 5.76
CA PRO A 406 5.43 -7.58 6.36
C PRO A 406 5.00 -8.94 5.79
N SER A 407 4.61 -9.86 6.67
CA SER A 407 4.12 -11.16 6.21
C SER A 407 2.81 -11.03 5.42
N PRO A 408 2.68 -11.67 4.23
CA PRO A 408 1.41 -11.70 3.48
C PRO A 408 0.28 -12.36 4.27
N PHE A 409 0.58 -13.24 5.22
CA PHE A 409 -0.42 -13.83 6.10
C PHE A 409 -1.09 -12.81 7.02
N ALA A 410 -0.43 -11.68 7.32
CA ALA A 410 -1.06 -10.58 8.05
C ALA A 410 -2.16 -9.92 7.23
N THR A 411 -1.89 -9.60 5.96
CA THR A 411 -2.89 -9.00 5.07
C THR A 411 -4.03 -9.97 4.77
N LEU A 412 -3.72 -11.25 4.62
CA LEU A 412 -4.73 -12.30 4.45
C LEU A 412 -5.66 -12.39 5.66
N ASP A 413 -5.12 -12.45 6.87
CA ASP A 413 -5.92 -12.47 8.10
C ASP A 413 -6.81 -11.21 8.23
N TYR A 414 -6.27 -10.04 7.92
CA TYR A 414 -7.06 -8.81 7.89
C TYR A 414 -8.21 -8.89 6.87
N TYR A 415 -7.92 -9.36 5.64
CA TYR A 415 -8.94 -9.54 4.61
C TYR A 415 -10.05 -10.49 5.06
N GLU A 416 -9.71 -11.67 5.57
CA GLU A 416 -10.69 -12.69 6.02
C GLU A 416 -11.55 -12.15 7.15
N ARG A 417 -10.98 -11.43 8.12
CA ARG A 417 -11.72 -10.77 9.20
C ARG A 417 -12.62 -9.63 8.67
N THR A 418 -12.17 -8.89 7.67
CA THR A 418 -12.95 -7.82 7.04
C THR A 418 -14.14 -8.38 6.27
N VAL A 419 -13.94 -9.47 5.51
CA VAL A 419 -15.03 -10.21 4.83
C VAL A 419 -16.04 -10.73 5.84
N LYS A 420 -15.58 -11.30 6.96
CA LYS A 420 -16.46 -11.79 8.03
C LYS A 420 -17.31 -10.67 8.65
N ALA A 421 -16.75 -9.47 8.79
CA ALA A 421 -17.43 -8.34 9.44
C ALA A 421 -18.42 -7.62 8.50
N ASN A 422 -18.13 -7.55 7.18
CA ASN A 422 -18.88 -6.70 6.26
C ASN A 422 -19.47 -7.44 5.04
N GLY A 423 -19.19 -8.74 4.89
CA GLY A 423 -19.40 -9.45 3.62
C GLY A 423 -18.28 -9.19 2.60
N GLY A 424 -18.27 -9.97 1.53
CA GLY A 424 -17.20 -9.95 0.52
C GLY A 424 -17.46 -9.06 -0.70
N GLU A 425 -18.55 -8.29 -0.74
CA GLU A 425 -18.97 -7.56 -1.94
C GLU A 425 -18.15 -6.30 -2.23
N SER A 426 -17.51 -5.72 -1.21
CA SER A 426 -16.81 -4.43 -1.30
C SER A 426 -15.32 -4.52 -1.02
N VAL A 427 -14.78 -5.73 -0.79
CA VAL A 427 -13.36 -5.98 -0.58
C VAL A 427 -12.87 -7.14 -1.44
N ARG A 428 -11.67 -7.01 -2.02
CA ARG A 428 -10.95 -8.09 -2.74
C ARG A 428 -9.52 -8.16 -2.26
N PHE A 429 -8.97 -9.36 -2.24
CA PHE A 429 -7.56 -9.59 -1.98
C PHE A 429 -6.93 -10.40 -3.13
N PHE A 430 -5.73 -9.99 -3.51
CA PHE A 430 -4.92 -10.62 -4.55
C PHE A 430 -3.56 -10.98 -4.00
N ALA A 431 -3.24 -12.27 -4.01
CA ALA A 431 -1.93 -12.78 -3.64
C ALA A 431 -1.07 -12.99 -4.89
N LEU A 432 0.18 -12.47 -4.87
CA LEU A 432 1.10 -12.52 -6.00
C LEU A 432 2.26 -13.48 -5.68
N PRO A 433 2.24 -14.72 -6.19
CA PRO A 433 3.34 -15.68 -6.00
C PRO A 433 4.67 -15.15 -6.55
N GLY A 434 5.77 -15.39 -5.85
CA GLY A 434 7.11 -15.00 -6.26
C GLY A 434 7.39 -13.51 -6.23
N VAL A 435 6.52 -12.70 -5.64
CA VAL A 435 6.68 -11.23 -5.56
C VAL A 435 7.12 -10.85 -4.15
N TYR A 436 8.16 -10.00 -4.06
CA TYR A 436 8.68 -9.44 -2.81
C TYR A 436 7.90 -8.22 -2.35
N HIS A 437 8.49 -7.43 -1.43
CA HIS A 437 7.84 -6.25 -0.87
C HIS A 437 7.60 -5.16 -1.93
N CYS A 438 6.36 -4.90 -2.25
CA CYS A 438 5.91 -3.93 -3.27
C CYS A 438 6.37 -4.21 -4.71
N GLY A 439 7.07 -5.30 -4.97
CA GLY A 439 7.55 -5.69 -6.29
C GLY A 439 8.92 -6.36 -6.25
N GLY A 440 9.44 -6.74 -7.40
CA GLY A 440 10.64 -7.55 -7.53
C GLY A 440 10.36 -9.03 -7.24
N GLY A 441 11.44 -9.85 -7.23
CA GLY A 441 11.33 -11.28 -7.10
C GLY A 441 11.18 -12.01 -8.44
N PRO A 442 11.10 -13.35 -8.42
CA PRO A 442 10.97 -14.17 -9.64
C PRO A 442 9.57 -14.09 -10.28
N GLY A 443 8.53 -13.74 -9.51
CA GLY A 443 7.16 -13.68 -9.97
C GLY A 443 6.84 -12.50 -10.90
N ALA A 444 5.61 -12.44 -11.40
CA ALA A 444 5.10 -11.32 -12.18
C ALA A 444 4.61 -10.23 -11.23
N ASP A 445 5.30 -9.09 -11.20
CA ASP A 445 5.12 -8.03 -10.21
C ASP A 445 4.47 -6.74 -10.75
N SER A 446 4.30 -6.63 -12.06
CA SER A 446 3.80 -5.42 -12.73
C SER A 446 2.39 -5.64 -13.28
N PHE A 447 1.38 -5.00 -12.67
CA PHE A 447 -0.04 -5.12 -13.04
C PHE A 447 -0.79 -3.80 -12.81
N ASP A 448 -2.02 -3.71 -13.27
CA ASP A 448 -2.85 -2.49 -13.15
C ASP A 448 -4.08 -2.71 -12.24
N PRO A 449 -3.91 -2.59 -10.92
CA PRO A 449 -5.04 -2.70 -9.99
C PRO A 449 -5.96 -1.47 -10.04
N LEU A 450 -5.48 -0.32 -10.52
CA LEU A 450 -6.27 0.91 -10.57
C LEU A 450 -7.38 0.82 -11.62
N THR A 451 -7.09 0.32 -12.83
CA THR A 451 -8.13 0.08 -13.84
C THR A 451 -9.16 -0.93 -13.35
N ALA A 452 -8.74 -1.99 -12.68
CA ALA A 452 -9.65 -2.97 -12.09
C ALA A 452 -10.55 -2.34 -11.01
N LEU A 453 -9.99 -1.47 -10.18
CA LEU A 453 -10.74 -0.72 -9.16
C LEU A 453 -11.74 0.27 -9.79
N GLU A 454 -11.35 0.99 -10.86
CA GLU A 454 -12.23 1.89 -11.61
C GLU A 454 -13.47 1.14 -12.13
N GLN A 455 -13.25 0.02 -12.81
CA GLN A 455 -14.35 -0.81 -13.32
C GLN A 455 -15.28 -1.27 -12.20
N TRP A 456 -14.73 -1.59 -11.05
CA TRP A 456 -15.51 -2.00 -9.90
C TRP A 456 -16.34 -0.86 -9.30
N VAL A 457 -15.73 0.31 -9.08
CA VAL A 457 -16.40 1.48 -8.49
C VAL A 457 -17.44 2.07 -9.44
N GLU A 458 -17.13 2.17 -10.74
CA GLU A 458 -17.96 2.91 -11.70
C GLU A 458 -19.01 2.02 -12.39
N HIS A 459 -18.73 0.71 -12.53
CA HIS A 459 -19.60 -0.21 -13.27
C HIS A 459 -20.03 -1.44 -12.44
N GLY A 460 -19.61 -1.56 -11.19
CA GLY A 460 -19.95 -2.68 -10.32
C GLY A 460 -19.22 -4.00 -10.68
N ALA A 461 -18.31 -3.99 -11.64
CA ALA A 461 -17.58 -5.18 -12.11
C ALA A 461 -16.43 -5.50 -11.13
N ALA A 462 -16.72 -6.32 -10.11
CA ALA A 462 -15.70 -6.76 -9.15
C ALA A 462 -14.60 -7.56 -9.86
N PRO A 463 -13.31 -7.23 -9.65
CA PRO A 463 -12.23 -7.93 -10.31
C PRO A 463 -12.06 -9.35 -9.75
N GLU A 464 -12.08 -10.34 -10.64
CA GLU A 464 -11.82 -11.75 -10.33
C GLU A 464 -10.42 -12.18 -10.78
N THR A 465 -9.90 -11.53 -11.82
CA THR A 465 -8.59 -11.83 -12.39
C THR A 465 -8.01 -10.57 -13.05
N MET A 466 -6.74 -10.34 -12.84
CA MET A 466 -5.92 -9.36 -13.59
C MET A 466 -4.77 -10.11 -14.26
N VAL A 467 -3.96 -9.42 -15.06
CA VAL A 467 -2.72 -9.97 -15.61
C VAL A 467 -1.54 -9.14 -15.10
N ALA A 468 -0.57 -9.83 -14.53
CA ALA A 468 0.72 -9.24 -14.18
C ALA A 468 1.82 -9.71 -15.13
N THR A 469 2.85 -8.90 -15.29
CA THR A 469 4.03 -9.18 -16.09
C THR A 469 5.31 -9.04 -15.27
N ASN A 470 6.32 -9.84 -15.59
CA ASN A 470 7.71 -9.57 -15.24
C ASN A 470 8.49 -9.39 -16.55
N ARG A 471 8.78 -8.13 -16.89
CA ARG A 471 9.41 -7.81 -18.17
C ARG A 471 10.84 -8.35 -18.28
N ALA A 472 11.58 -8.40 -17.18
CA ALA A 472 12.94 -8.90 -17.15
C ALA A 472 13.00 -10.42 -17.41
N ALA A 473 12.03 -11.15 -16.86
CA ALA A 473 11.89 -12.59 -17.07
C ALA A 473 11.08 -12.95 -18.33
N GLY A 474 10.40 -12.00 -18.96
CA GLY A 474 9.55 -12.23 -20.13
C GLY A 474 8.28 -13.04 -19.82
N ILE A 475 7.77 -13.02 -18.60
CA ILE A 475 6.63 -13.81 -18.17
C ILE A 475 5.38 -12.97 -17.89
N GLU A 476 4.23 -13.60 -18.07
CA GLU A 476 2.91 -13.12 -17.68
C GLU A 476 2.23 -14.14 -16.75
N ARG A 477 1.52 -13.66 -15.73
CA ARG A 477 0.75 -14.52 -14.82
C ARG A 477 -0.63 -13.93 -14.57
N PRO A 478 -1.68 -14.73 -14.47
CA PRO A 478 -2.94 -14.23 -13.93
C PRO A 478 -2.78 -13.94 -12.44
N VAL A 479 -3.31 -12.81 -12.01
CA VAL A 479 -3.43 -12.41 -10.61
C VAL A 479 -4.86 -12.71 -10.21
N CYS A 480 -5.06 -13.77 -9.43
CA CYS A 480 -6.37 -14.32 -9.12
C CYS A 480 -6.93 -13.73 -7.82
N ALA A 481 -8.24 -13.44 -7.79
CA ALA A 481 -8.89 -13.08 -6.54
C ALA A 481 -8.85 -14.25 -5.56
N TRP A 482 -8.41 -13.94 -4.32
CA TRP A 482 -8.36 -14.94 -3.24
C TRP A 482 -9.72 -15.57 -2.97
N PRO A 483 -9.80 -16.91 -2.70
CA PRO A 483 -8.70 -17.83 -2.35
C PRO A 483 -8.00 -18.51 -3.54
N LYS A 484 -8.31 -18.12 -4.77
CA LYS A 484 -7.73 -18.72 -5.97
C LYS A 484 -6.30 -18.25 -6.19
N LEU A 485 -5.46 -19.15 -6.74
CA LEU A 485 -4.08 -18.88 -7.15
C LEU A 485 -3.87 -19.39 -8.59
N PRO A 486 -2.83 -18.90 -9.30
CA PRO A 486 -2.55 -19.31 -10.67
C PRO A 486 -1.89 -20.70 -10.71
N TYR A 487 -2.55 -21.69 -11.28
CA TYR A 487 -1.99 -23.02 -11.51
C TYR A 487 -1.76 -23.24 -13.00
N TYR A 488 -0.60 -23.77 -13.35
CA TYR A 488 -0.29 -24.10 -14.73
C TYR A 488 -1.22 -25.22 -15.23
N ARG A 489 -1.74 -25.04 -16.44
CA ARG A 489 -2.61 -26.02 -17.10
C ARG A 489 -1.92 -26.67 -18.30
N SER A 490 -1.50 -25.87 -19.27
CA SER A 490 -0.84 -26.34 -20.50
C SER A 490 -0.50 -25.14 -21.40
N GLY A 491 0.40 -25.31 -22.36
CA GLY A 491 0.74 -24.31 -23.36
C GLY A 491 2.07 -23.62 -23.06
N ASP A 492 2.25 -22.39 -23.53
CA ASP A 492 3.46 -21.59 -23.29
C ASP A 492 3.50 -21.11 -21.83
N PRO A 493 4.45 -21.59 -21.01
CA PRO A 493 4.53 -21.22 -19.61
C PRO A 493 4.88 -19.74 -19.37
N SER A 494 5.29 -19.00 -20.42
CA SER A 494 5.52 -17.55 -20.31
C SER A 494 4.22 -16.74 -20.37
N LYS A 495 3.08 -17.33 -20.74
CA LYS A 495 1.81 -16.64 -21.03
C LYS A 495 0.75 -16.89 -19.97
N ALA A 496 0.06 -15.81 -19.55
CA ALA A 496 -1.00 -15.88 -18.56
C ALA A 496 -2.13 -16.87 -18.95
N GLY A 497 -2.44 -16.99 -20.24
CA GLY A 497 -3.46 -17.93 -20.77
C GLY A 497 -3.16 -19.41 -20.55
N SER A 498 -1.93 -19.76 -20.19
CA SER A 498 -1.51 -21.13 -19.86
C SER A 498 -1.84 -21.55 -18.43
N PHE A 499 -2.40 -20.66 -17.63
CA PHE A 499 -2.74 -20.87 -16.23
C PHE A 499 -4.25 -20.77 -15.99
N VAL A 500 -4.69 -21.35 -14.89
CA VAL A 500 -6.07 -21.25 -14.40
C VAL A 500 -6.08 -20.78 -12.95
N CYS A 501 -7.00 -19.90 -12.58
CA CYS A 501 -7.28 -19.50 -11.21
C CYS A 501 -8.09 -20.58 -10.50
N ARG A 502 -7.50 -21.32 -9.56
CA ARG A 502 -8.19 -22.38 -8.79
C ARG A 502 -7.73 -22.43 -7.32
#